data_cb3cb19a8f380936db6be8c05ca9f2de
#
_entry.id   cb3cb19a8f380936db6be8c05ca9f2de
#
_cell.length_a   1.000
_cell.length_b   1.000
_cell.length_c   1.000
_cell.angle_alpha   90.00
_cell.angle_beta   90.00
_cell.angle_gamma   90.00
#
_symmetry.space_group_name_H-M   'P 1'
#
loop_
_entity.id
_entity.type
_entity.pdbx_description
1 polymer ?
#
loop_
_entity_poly.entity_id
_entity_poly.type
_entity_poly.pdbx_seq_one_letter_code
_entity_poly.pdbx_strand_id
1 'polypeptide(L)'
;MLRATPIALTPARAPRLGLYAEPAPAAVDVRRHIDRNPAVAPPRGRGESRGANDAASFARGSLMAGMESLPAWGFVWIAFVVLLSGFTHGVIGFGFPIVATPLIALATDIKTAILVILVPTLTMTILSVFRGGNLRESIGRFWYMPFLLMAGSFAGTRLLIGADPAPFTLVLAVIMIAWLNMDRLGKVEVGFVKRWPHATAVVFGVTAGIFEATANVAGPLLIIYFMLAGIAPQTMIQALNFCFTAGKGAQLATWSAVGGITISQWASTLPWAALAVVTLVIGQHVRGRVSPTTYVSWLRKFLWAMAILLIGQFAWAVVNR
;
A
#
# COMPACT_ATOMS: atom_id res chain seq x y z
N MET A 1 -24.69 31.66 60.35
CA MET A 1 -25.87 31.36 61.22
C MET A 1 -27.04 31.07 60.31
N LEU A 2 -27.46 29.81 60.23
CA LEU A 2 -28.84 29.36 60.13
C LEU A 2 -28.79 27.82 59.97
N ARG A 3 -29.34 27.16 60.96
CA ARG A 3 -29.47 25.72 61.12
C ARG A 3 -30.59 25.19 60.21
N ALA A 4 -30.38 24.06 59.60
CA ALA A 4 -31.45 23.26 58.98
C ALA A 4 -31.59 21.92 59.73
N THR A 5 -32.75 21.65 60.22
CA THR A 5 -33.22 20.48 60.97
C THR A 5 -33.54 19.30 60.04
N PRO A 6 -33.36 18.06 60.45
CA PRO A 6 -33.74 16.88 59.63
C PRO A 6 -35.19 16.46 59.89
N ILE A 7 -35.91 16.12 58.82
CA ILE A 7 -37.28 15.55 58.84
C ILE A 7 -37.14 14.01 58.85
N ALA A 8 -37.68 13.42 59.91
CA ALA A 8 -37.85 11.99 60.06
C ALA A 8 -39.12 11.49 59.27
N LEU A 9 -38.97 10.49 58.47
CA LEU A 9 -40.07 9.77 57.82
C LEU A 9 -40.19 8.35 58.39
N THR A 10 -41.34 8.07 59.00
CA THR A 10 -41.79 6.80 59.56
C THR A 10 -42.06 5.74 58.50
N PRO A 11 -41.80 4.44 58.77
CA PRO A 11 -42.06 3.37 57.82
C PRO A 11 -43.51 2.90 57.83
N ALA A 12 -44.11 2.83 56.63
CA ALA A 12 -45.45 2.26 56.40
C ALA A 12 -45.39 0.70 56.39
N ARG A 13 -46.33 0.10 57.11
CA ARG A 13 -46.55 -1.37 57.21
C ARG A 13 -47.02 -1.92 55.85
N ALA A 14 -46.40 -3.01 55.41
CA ALA A 14 -46.85 -3.86 54.29
C ALA A 14 -47.85 -4.92 54.81
N PRO A 15 -48.88 -5.28 54.05
CA PRO A 15 -49.80 -6.37 54.38
C PRO A 15 -49.19 -7.74 54.06
N ARG A 16 -49.41 -8.69 54.97
CA ARG A 16 -49.08 -10.12 54.83
C ARG A 16 -50.09 -10.77 53.85
N LEU A 17 -49.62 -11.38 52.78
CA LEU A 17 -50.37 -12.36 52.02
C LEU A 17 -49.59 -13.69 52.06
N GLY A 18 -50.33 -14.74 52.40
CA GLY A 18 -49.76 -16.02 52.79
C GLY A 18 -49.38 -16.97 51.64
N LEU A 19 -48.49 -17.82 52.02
CA LEU A 19 -48.40 -19.24 51.69
C LEU A 19 -48.70 -19.70 50.25
N TYR A 20 -47.65 -20.02 49.49
CA TYR A 20 -47.44 -21.38 48.96
C TYR A 20 -45.93 -21.54 48.72
N ALA A 21 -45.29 -22.42 49.47
CA ALA A 21 -43.91 -22.80 49.24
C ALA A 21 -43.88 -23.90 48.15
N GLU A 22 -43.45 -23.53 46.95
CA GLU A 22 -42.98 -24.55 46.02
C GLU A 22 -41.53 -24.93 46.34
N PRO A 23 -41.17 -26.23 46.26
CA PRO A 23 -39.79 -26.67 46.51
C PRO A 23 -38.85 -26.16 45.38
N ALA A 24 -37.75 -25.57 45.78
CA ALA A 24 -36.72 -25.14 44.87
C ALA A 24 -36.24 -26.29 43.97
N PRO A 25 -36.09 -26.09 42.65
CA PRO A 25 -35.47 -27.09 41.79
C PRO A 25 -34.03 -27.31 42.23
N ALA A 26 -33.65 -28.59 42.35
CA ALA A 26 -32.28 -28.99 42.70
C ALA A 26 -31.27 -28.27 41.81
N ALA A 27 -30.23 -27.71 42.43
CA ALA A 27 -29.11 -27.08 41.72
C ALA A 27 -28.51 -28.09 40.74
N VAL A 28 -28.79 -27.90 39.46
CA VAL A 28 -28.17 -28.66 38.40
C VAL A 28 -26.67 -28.27 38.40
N ASP A 29 -25.81 -29.24 38.72
CA ASP A 29 -24.37 -29.05 38.67
C ASP A 29 -23.90 -28.82 37.23
N VAL A 30 -23.86 -27.54 36.84
CA VAL A 30 -23.47 -27.10 35.50
C VAL A 30 -22.08 -27.60 35.10
N ARG A 31 -21.22 -27.92 36.07
CA ARG A 31 -19.88 -28.47 35.78
C ARG A 31 -19.90 -29.88 35.20
N ARG A 32 -20.87 -30.73 35.57
CA ARG A 32 -20.94 -32.09 35.01
C ARG A 32 -21.52 -32.17 33.60
N HIS A 33 -22.18 -31.08 33.11
CA HIS A 33 -22.76 -31.10 31.78
C HIS A 33 -21.79 -30.56 30.70
N ILE A 34 -20.76 -29.80 31.10
CA ILE A 34 -19.75 -29.25 30.19
C ILE A 34 -18.76 -30.32 29.74
N ASP A 35 -18.46 -31.31 30.61
CA ASP A 35 -17.47 -32.36 30.27
C ASP A 35 -18.00 -33.46 29.34
N ARG A 36 -19.31 -33.51 29.08
CA ARG A 36 -19.94 -34.54 28.22
C ARG A 36 -20.37 -34.08 26.82
N ASN A 37 -20.24 -32.79 26.49
CA ASN A 37 -20.60 -32.32 25.19
C ASN A 37 -19.38 -31.68 24.48
N PRO A 38 -18.70 -32.39 23.58
CA PRO A 38 -17.52 -31.87 22.87
C PRO A 38 -17.81 -30.67 21.96
N ALA A 39 -19.09 -30.29 21.80
CA ALA A 39 -19.50 -29.14 20.98
C ALA A 39 -19.44 -27.77 21.71
N VAL A 40 -19.16 -27.73 23.03
CA VAL A 40 -19.17 -26.51 23.87
C VAL A 40 -17.80 -26.23 24.49
N ALA A 41 -16.72 -26.68 23.85
CA ALA A 41 -15.39 -26.19 24.23
C ALA A 41 -15.22 -24.74 23.75
N PRO A 42 -14.76 -23.79 24.60
CA PRO A 42 -14.48 -22.43 24.16
C PRO A 42 -13.43 -22.47 23.05
N PRO A 43 -13.54 -21.64 22.03
CA PRO A 43 -12.58 -21.64 20.91
C PRO A 43 -11.20 -21.26 21.47
N ARG A 44 -10.34 -22.24 21.63
CA ARG A 44 -8.92 -22.02 21.95
C ARG A 44 -8.28 -21.35 20.77
N GLY A 45 -7.88 -20.07 20.90
CA GLY A 45 -6.78 -19.44 20.16
C GLY A 45 -6.72 -19.60 18.62
N ARG A 46 -7.82 -19.92 17.93
CA ARG A 46 -7.83 -20.18 16.47
C ARG A 46 -8.14 -18.93 15.60
N GLY A 47 -8.38 -17.78 16.20
CA GLY A 47 -8.76 -16.58 15.45
C GLY A 47 -7.62 -16.01 14.63
N GLU A 48 -6.42 -15.93 15.19
CA GLU A 48 -5.27 -15.32 14.52
C GLU A 48 -4.65 -16.22 13.43
N SER A 49 -4.62 -17.53 13.65
CA SER A 49 -4.08 -18.48 12.68
C SER A 49 -5.00 -18.70 11.46
N ARG A 50 -6.32 -18.55 11.62
CA ARG A 50 -7.26 -18.64 10.50
C ARG A 50 -7.14 -17.44 9.58
N GLY A 51 -7.12 -16.22 10.11
CA GLY A 51 -6.96 -15.01 9.31
C GLY A 51 -5.65 -14.97 8.51
N ALA A 52 -4.54 -15.44 9.12
CA ALA A 52 -3.25 -15.54 8.43
C ALA A 52 -3.25 -16.65 7.36
N ASN A 53 -3.88 -17.80 7.62
CA ASN A 53 -3.99 -18.87 6.63
C ASN A 53 -4.94 -18.52 5.48
N ASP A 54 -6.03 -17.80 5.76
CA ASP A 54 -6.98 -17.34 4.74
C ASP A 54 -6.34 -16.25 3.87
N ALA A 55 -5.58 -15.33 4.47
CA ALA A 55 -4.81 -14.32 3.74
C ALA A 55 -3.70 -14.97 2.88
N ALA A 56 -3.00 -15.97 3.42
CA ALA A 56 -1.97 -16.70 2.69
C ALA A 56 -2.53 -17.57 1.56
N SER A 57 -3.72 -18.18 1.74
CA SER A 57 -4.40 -18.94 0.69
C SER A 57 -4.93 -18.02 -0.39
N PHE A 58 -5.47 -16.86 -0.02
CA PHE A 58 -5.93 -15.83 -0.94
C PHE A 58 -4.78 -15.23 -1.75
N ALA A 59 -3.65 -14.92 -1.11
CA ALA A 59 -2.48 -14.35 -1.80
C ALA A 59 -1.82 -15.37 -2.74
N ARG A 60 -1.76 -16.65 -2.36
CA ARG A 60 -1.28 -17.74 -3.23
C ARG A 60 -2.18 -17.94 -4.46
N GLY A 61 -3.50 -17.87 -4.25
CA GLY A 61 -4.48 -17.93 -5.36
C GLY A 61 -4.45 -16.69 -6.24
N SER A 62 -4.21 -15.50 -5.69
CA SER A 62 -4.37 -14.25 -6.44
C SER A 62 -3.26 -13.99 -7.47
N LEU A 63 -1.98 -14.26 -7.18
CA LEU A 63 -0.92 -14.05 -8.17
C LEU A 63 -0.99 -15.07 -9.31
N MET A 64 -1.12 -16.36 -8.97
CA MET A 64 -1.25 -17.43 -9.97
C MET A 64 -2.60 -17.38 -10.67
N ALA A 65 -3.71 -17.30 -9.94
CA ALA A 65 -5.04 -17.21 -10.55
C ALA A 65 -5.22 -15.93 -11.39
N GLY A 66 -4.66 -14.81 -10.96
CA GLY A 66 -4.65 -13.58 -11.75
C GLY A 66 -3.84 -13.70 -13.04
N MET A 67 -2.75 -14.46 -13.04
CA MET A 67 -1.93 -14.71 -14.21
C MET A 67 -2.47 -15.88 -15.06
N GLU A 68 -2.94 -16.96 -14.45
CA GLU A 68 -3.49 -18.14 -15.15
C GLU A 68 -4.83 -17.86 -15.80
N SER A 69 -5.62 -16.94 -15.26
CA SER A 69 -6.88 -16.51 -15.87
C SER A 69 -6.69 -15.54 -17.05
N LEU A 70 -5.46 -15.05 -17.28
CA LEU A 70 -5.20 -14.13 -18.38
C LEU A 70 -5.22 -14.88 -19.71
N PRO A 71 -6.03 -14.44 -20.68
CA PRO A 71 -5.93 -14.93 -22.04
C PRO A 71 -4.57 -14.56 -22.65
N ALA A 72 -4.18 -15.23 -23.72
CA ALA A 72 -2.87 -14.97 -24.37
C ALA A 72 -2.60 -13.49 -24.69
N TRP A 73 -3.63 -12.73 -25.05
CA TRP A 73 -3.51 -11.29 -25.27
C TRP A 73 -3.15 -10.51 -23.99
N GLY A 74 -3.53 -11.03 -22.80
CA GLY A 74 -3.19 -10.41 -21.52
C GLY A 74 -1.69 -10.41 -21.26
N PHE A 75 -0.97 -11.47 -21.63
CA PHE A 75 0.49 -11.52 -21.54
C PHE A 75 1.15 -10.54 -22.53
N VAL A 76 0.60 -10.42 -23.75
CA VAL A 76 1.05 -9.41 -24.72
C VAL A 76 0.84 -7.99 -24.18
N TRP A 77 -0.31 -7.75 -23.53
CA TRP A 77 -0.60 -6.49 -22.89
C TRP A 77 0.38 -6.16 -21.76
N ILE A 78 0.66 -7.11 -20.86
CA ILE A 78 1.65 -6.93 -19.77
C ILE A 78 3.03 -6.65 -20.38
N ALA A 79 3.44 -7.39 -21.41
CA ALA A 79 4.71 -7.15 -22.10
C ALA A 79 4.80 -5.71 -22.63
N PHE A 80 3.77 -5.26 -23.35
CA PHE A 80 3.69 -3.90 -23.87
C PHE A 80 3.76 -2.86 -22.74
N VAL A 81 3.02 -3.06 -21.67
CA VAL A 81 3.03 -2.15 -20.51
C VAL A 81 4.39 -2.11 -19.84
N VAL A 82 5.06 -3.25 -19.67
CA VAL A 82 6.40 -3.33 -19.10
C VAL A 82 7.43 -2.60 -19.98
N LEU A 83 7.36 -2.79 -21.30
CA LEU A 83 8.22 -2.10 -22.26
C LEU A 83 8.04 -0.58 -22.17
N LEU A 84 6.80 -0.10 -22.22
CA LEU A 84 6.45 1.31 -22.13
C LEU A 84 6.92 1.92 -20.80
N SER A 85 6.63 1.24 -19.69
CA SER A 85 6.95 1.71 -18.34
C SER A 85 8.44 1.70 -18.08
N GLY A 86 9.16 0.67 -18.56
CA GLY A 86 10.60 0.56 -18.45
C GLY A 86 11.33 1.66 -19.24
N PHE A 87 10.88 1.92 -20.46
CA PHE A 87 11.37 3.03 -21.27
C PHE A 87 11.14 4.38 -20.57
N THR A 88 9.92 4.59 -20.06
CA THR A 88 9.53 5.77 -19.28
C THR A 88 10.47 5.99 -18.09
N HIS A 89 10.71 4.95 -17.30
CA HIS A 89 11.62 5.02 -16.16
C HIS A 89 13.05 5.35 -16.61
N GLY A 90 13.52 4.77 -17.72
CA GLY A 90 14.83 5.05 -18.29
C GLY A 90 15.00 6.52 -18.67
N VAL A 91 14.01 7.11 -19.31
CA VAL A 91 14.04 8.51 -19.77
C VAL A 91 13.94 9.50 -18.61
N ILE A 92 13.03 9.28 -17.65
CA ILE A 92 12.81 10.22 -16.52
C ILE A 92 13.77 9.93 -15.36
N GLY A 93 14.12 8.66 -15.13
CA GLY A 93 14.89 8.19 -13.99
C GLY A 93 14.04 7.61 -12.85
N PHE A 94 12.72 7.64 -12.96
CA PHE A 94 11.74 7.02 -12.06
C PHE A 94 10.40 6.85 -12.77
N GLY A 95 9.40 6.22 -12.14
CA GLY A 95 8.03 6.23 -12.63
C GLY A 95 7.55 4.91 -13.28
N PHE A 96 8.37 3.85 -13.28
CA PHE A 96 7.93 2.53 -13.78
C PHE A 96 6.58 2.11 -13.17
N PRO A 97 6.40 2.08 -11.83
CA PRO A 97 5.15 1.65 -11.25
C PRO A 97 3.98 2.62 -11.50
N ILE A 98 4.26 3.91 -11.66
CA ILE A 98 3.23 4.94 -11.93
C ILE A 98 2.52 4.68 -13.26
N VAL A 99 3.24 4.14 -14.25
CA VAL A 99 2.69 3.79 -15.57
C VAL A 99 2.19 2.35 -15.59
N ALA A 100 2.96 1.41 -15.03
CA ALA A 100 2.64 -0.01 -15.12
C ALA A 100 1.42 -0.39 -14.29
N THR A 101 1.30 0.10 -13.04
CA THR A 101 0.21 -0.30 -12.14
C THR A 101 -1.17 0.00 -12.71
N PRO A 102 -1.50 1.24 -13.13
CA PRO A 102 -2.84 1.51 -13.64
C PRO A 102 -3.16 0.75 -14.93
N LEU A 103 -2.19 0.59 -15.84
CA LEU A 103 -2.41 -0.12 -17.09
C LEU A 103 -2.63 -1.63 -16.90
N ILE A 104 -1.89 -2.26 -15.98
CA ILE A 104 -2.10 -3.68 -15.67
C ILE A 104 -3.39 -3.84 -14.86
N ALA A 105 -3.71 -2.93 -13.94
CA ALA A 105 -4.93 -2.97 -13.15
C ALA A 105 -6.21 -2.83 -14.00
N LEU A 106 -6.15 -2.21 -15.19
CA LEU A 106 -7.27 -2.19 -16.13
C LEU A 106 -7.62 -3.57 -16.69
N ALA A 107 -6.63 -4.45 -16.82
CA ALA A 107 -6.81 -5.81 -17.34
C ALA A 107 -6.92 -6.86 -16.21
N THR A 108 -6.60 -6.49 -14.98
CA THR A 108 -6.60 -7.37 -13.80
C THR A 108 -7.23 -6.65 -12.63
N ASP A 109 -6.62 -6.74 -11.47
CA ASP A 109 -6.89 -5.94 -10.28
C ASP A 109 -5.60 -5.29 -9.75
N ILE A 110 -5.75 -4.32 -8.83
CA ILE A 110 -4.60 -3.56 -8.34
C ILE A 110 -3.60 -4.43 -7.54
N LYS A 111 -4.06 -5.47 -6.81
CA LYS A 111 -3.15 -6.40 -6.10
C LYS A 111 -2.31 -7.20 -7.08
N THR A 112 -2.96 -7.80 -8.08
CA THR A 112 -2.28 -8.53 -9.16
C THR A 112 -1.31 -7.63 -9.91
N ALA A 113 -1.71 -6.41 -10.27
CA ALA A 113 -0.84 -5.45 -10.92
C ALA A 113 0.42 -5.16 -10.07
N ILE A 114 0.26 -4.89 -8.77
CA ILE A 114 1.37 -4.63 -7.85
C ILE A 114 2.30 -5.84 -7.75
N LEU A 115 1.76 -7.05 -7.63
CA LEU A 115 2.54 -8.28 -7.47
C LEU A 115 3.36 -8.60 -8.72
N VAL A 116 2.76 -8.51 -9.90
CA VAL A 116 3.42 -8.79 -11.19
C VAL A 116 4.62 -7.88 -11.43
N ILE A 117 4.51 -6.60 -11.05
CA ILE A 117 5.58 -5.62 -11.29
C ILE A 117 6.51 -5.40 -10.09
N LEU A 118 6.32 -6.10 -8.97
CA LEU A 118 7.12 -5.89 -7.76
C LEU A 118 8.60 -6.19 -8.00
N VAL A 119 8.92 -7.39 -8.52
CA VAL A 119 10.31 -7.78 -8.85
C VAL A 119 10.88 -6.93 -10.00
N PRO A 120 10.17 -6.70 -11.12
CA PRO A 120 10.59 -5.74 -12.12
C PRO A 120 10.94 -4.35 -11.54
N THR A 121 10.06 -3.79 -10.71
CA THR A 121 10.29 -2.48 -10.08
C THR A 121 11.53 -2.49 -9.19
N LEU A 122 11.68 -3.51 -8.34
CA LEU A 122 12.83 -3.65 -7.46
C LEU A 122 14.14 -3.71 -8.27
N THR A 123 14.17 -4.52 -9.32
CA THR A 123 15.33 -4.63 -10.22
C THR A 123 15.68 -3.29 -10.87
N MET A 124 14.66 -2.59 -11.38
CA MET A 124 14.82 -1.29 -12.02
C MET A 124 15.36 -0.23 -11.08
N THR A 125 14.83 -0.15 -9.85
CA THR A 125 15.25 0.84 -8.85
C THR A 125 16.66 0.55 -8.36
N ILE A 126 17.04 -0.71 -8.12
CA ILE A 126 18.41 -1.09 -7.78
C ILE A 126 19.39 -0.64 -8.88
N LEU A 127 19.10 -0.96 -10.13
CA LEU A 127 19.96 -0.55 -11.24
C LEU A 127 20.05 0.97 -11.38
N SER A 128 18.96 1.68 -11.12
CA SER A 128 18.92 3.15 -11.20
C SER A 128 19.70 3.82 -10.07
N VAL A 129 19.76 3.22 -8.88
CA VAL A 129 20.62 3.70 -7.78
C VAL A 129 22.08 3.71 -8.19
N PHE A 130 22.56 2.64 -8.84
CA PHE A 130 23.98 2.53 -9.23
C PHE A 130 24.34 3.31 -10.49
N ARG A 131 23.36 3.70 -11.31
CA ARG A 131 23.60 4.39 -12.59
C ARG A 131 23.39 5.91 -12.55
N GLY A 132 23.01 6.48 -11.41
CA GLY A 132 22.69 7.90 -11.30
C GLY A 132 23.51 8.63 -10.24
N GLY A 133 23.87 9.87 -10.50
CA GLY A 133 24.27 10.87 -9.54
C GLY A 133 25.44 10.56 -8.59
N ASN A 134 25.47 11.28 -7.46
CA ASN A 134 26.45 11.12 -6.39
C ASN A 134 25.84 10.31 -5.23
N LEU A 135 26.11 8.99 -5.19
CA LEU A 135 25.61 8.06 -4.16
C LEU A 135 25.93 8.54 -2.75
N ARG A 136 27.14 9.08 -2.54
CA ARG A 136 27.58 9.53 -1.22
C ARG A 136 26.74 10.71 -0.70
N GLU A 137 26.38 11.61 -1.59
CA GLU A 137 25.52 12.76 -1.25
C GLU A 137 24.07 12.32 -1.01
N SER A 138 23.52 11.50 -1.91
CA SER A 138 22.15 11.02 -1.83
C SER A 138 21.88 10.17 -0.58
N ILE A 139 22.78 9.24 -0.28
CA ILE A 139 22.68 8.35 0.87
C ILE A 139 23.05 9.10 2.16
N GLY A 140 24.17 9.86 2.14
CA GLY A 140 24.68 10.50 3.35
C GLY A 140 23.69 11.49 3.99
N ARG A 141 22.98 12.27 3.17
CA ARG A 141 22.02 13.28 3.65
C ARG A 141 20.65 12.69 4.04
N PHE A 142 20.21 11.62 3.35
CA PHE A 142 18.86 11.08 3.47
C PHE A 142 18.82 9.59 3.84
N TRP A 143 19.87 9.08 4.48
CA TRP A 143 20.02 7.68 4.87
C TRP A 143 18.83 7.12 5.67
N TYR A 144 18.14 7.97 6.43
CA TYR A 144 16.99 7.60 7.26
C TYR A 144 15.69 7.43 6.46
N MET A 145 15.55 8.09 5.30
CA MET A 145 14.32 8.05 4.50
C MET A 145 13.93 6.65 4.01
N PRO A 146 14.86 5.81 3.52
CA PRO A 146 14.54 4.43 3.16
C PRO A 146 13.96 3.62 4.31
N PHE A 147 14.43 3.81 5.54
CA PHE A 147 13.91 3.10 6.71
C PHE A 147 12.48 3.54 7.07
N LEU A 148 12.20 4.84 6.96
CA LEU A 148 10.85 5.37 7.16
C LEU A 148 9.89 4.84 6.09
N LEU A 149 10.34 4.81 4.84
CA LEU A 149 9.57 4.23 3.75
C LEU A 149 9.36 2.73 3.94
N MET A 150 10.37 1.97 4.37
CA MET A 150 10.24 0.54 4.71
C MET A 150 9.17 0.31 5.77
N ALA A 151 9.16 1.09 6.84
CA ALA A 151 8.15 0.99 7.90
C ALA A 151 6.74 1.25 7.36
N GLY A 152 6.57 2.29 6.55
CA GLY A 152 5.31 2.58 5.86
C GLY A 152 4.91 1.50 4.87
N SER A 153 5.86 0.98 4.09
CA SER A 153 5.63 -0.08 3.11
C SER A 153 5.22 -1.40 3.77
N PHE A 154 5.83 -1.74 4.90
CA PHE A 154 5.43 -2.90 5.71
C PHE A 154 3.97 -2.78 6.19
N ALA A 155 3.60 -1.64 6.78
CA ALA A 155 2.24 -1.37 7.24
C ALA A 155 1.23 -1.37 6.07
N GLY A 156 1.54 -0.68 4.98
CA GLY A 156 0.70 -0.62 3.78
C GLY A 156 0.54 -1.96 3.09
N THR A 157 1.59 -2.79 3.04
CA THR A 157 1.50 -4.15 2.48
C THR A 157 0.57 -5.03 3.32
N ARG A 158 0.67 -4.99 4.65
CA ARG A 158 -0.25 -5.72 5.53
C ARG A 158 -1.70 -5.28 5.34
N LEU A 159 -1.91 -3.98 5.20
CA LEU A 159 -3.23 -3.44 4.90
C LEU A 159 -3.76 -3.96 3.55
N LEU A 160 -2.93 -3.95 2.51
CA LEU A 160 -3.31 -4.42 1.18
C LEU A 160 -3.60 -5.93 1.16
N ILE A 161 -2.85 -6.75 1.91
CA ILE A 161 -3.09 -8.20 2.00
C ILE A 161 -4.48 -8.48 2.57
N GLY A 162 -4.87 -7.79 3.65
CA GLY A 162 -6.12 -8.05 4.37
C GLY A 162 -7.36 -7.32 3.85
N ALA A 163 -7.22 -6.36 2.93
CA ALA A 163 -8.32 -5.50 2.49
C ALA A 163 -8.81 -5.82 1.07
N ASP A 164 -10.05 -5.37 0.79
CA ASP A 164 -10.58 -5.36 -0.58
C ASP A 164 -9.70 -4.45 -1.48
N PRO A 165 -9.31 -4.89 -2.68
CA PRO A 165 -8.49 -4.10 -3.59
C PRO A 165 -9.20 -2.87 -4.17
N ALA A 166 -10.54 -2.87 -4.28
CA ALA A 166 -11.27 -1.81 -4.98
C ALA A 166 -11.05 -0.39 -4.43
N PRO A 167 -11.06 -0.11 -3.11
CA PRO A 167 -10.78 1.23 -2.59
C PRO A 167 -9.38 1.75 -2.97
N PHE A 168 -8.39 0.88 -3.12
CA PHE A 168 -7.03 1.30 -3.49
C PHE A 168 -6.93 1.80 -4.94
N THR A 169 -7.83 1.34 -5.83
CA THR A 169 -7.96 1.88 -7.19
C THR A 169 -8.37 3.35 -7.16
N LEU A 170 -9.31 3.71 -6.29
CA LEU A 170 -9.70 5.11 -6.08
C LEU A 170 -8.56 5.92 -5.46
N VAL A 171 -7.89 5.36 -4.45
CA VAL A 171 -6.73 6.01 -3.82
C VAL A 171 -5.64 6.29 -4.85
N LEU A 172 -5.34 5.33 -5.73
CA LEU A 172 -4.40 5.50 -6.83
C LEU A 172 -4.81 6.66 -7.75
N ALA A 173 -6.08 6.71 -8.18
CA ALA A 173 -6.59 7.77 -9.03
C ALA A 173 -6.49 9.16 -8.37
N VAL A 174 -6.88 9.27 -7.09
CA VAL A 174 -6.79 10.53 -6.32
C VAL A 174 -5.35 11.01 -6.20
N ILE A 175 -4.41 10.09 -5.87
CA ILE A 175 -2.99 10.43 -5.77
C ILE A 175 -2.43 10.87 -7.12
N MET A 176 -2.83 10.22 -8.22
CA MET A 176 -2.44 10.62 -9.57
C MET A 176 -2.93 12.04 -9.90
N ILE A 177 -4.19 12.36 -9.57
CA ILE A 177 -4.76 13.71 -9.76
C ILE A 177 -4.03 14.73 -8.90
N ALA A 178 -3.75 14.42 -7.63
CA ALA A 178 -3.00 15.29 -6.74
C ALA A 178 -1.60 15.56 -7.31
N TRP A 179 -0.91 14.53 -7.80
CA TRP A 179 0.39 14.67 -8.44
C TRP A 179 0.35 15.55 -9.69
N LEU A 180 -0.67 15.38 -10.54
CA LEU A 180 -0.85 16.17 -11.75
C LEU A 180 -1.12 17.65 -11.49
N ASN A 181 -1.66 17.98 -10.31
CA ASN A 181 -1.93 19.36 -9.89
C ASN A 181 -0.85 19.90 -8.92
N MET A 182 0.27 19.20 -8.77
CA MET A 182 1.33 19.57 -7.82
C MET A 182 1.92 20.96 -8.07
N ASP A 183 1.96 21.41 -9.32
CA ASP A 183 2.38 22.78 -9.67
C ASP A 183 1.47 23.85 -9.03
N ARG A 184 0.20 23.53 -8.81
CA ARG A 184 -0.78 24.39 -8.12
C ARG A 184 -0.66 24.28 -6.61
N LEU A 185 -0.25 23.11 -6.11
CA LEU A 185 0.00 22.81 -4.69
C LEU A 185 1.38 23.29 -4.22
N GLY A 186 2.31 23.52 -5.13
CA GLY A 186 3.72 23.86 -4.87
C GLY A 186 3.96 25.23 -4.21
N LYS A 187 2.91 25.94 -3.82
CA LYS A 187 2.98 27.14 -2.96
C LYS A 187 2.94 26.79 -1.45
N VAL A 188 3.15 25.52 -1.09
CA VAL A 188 3.23 25.09 0.31
C VAL A 188 4.42 25.78 0.97
N GLU A 189 4.13 26.53 2.01
CA GLU A 189 5.14 27.31 2.73
C GLU A 189 6.24 26.41 3.29
N VAL A 190 7.47 26.67 2.90
CA VAL A 190 8.68 25.95 3.33
C VAL A 190 8.94 26.07 4.84
N GLY A 191 8.24 26.98 5.52
CA GLY A 191 8.41 27.27 6.94
C GLY A 191 8.26 26.05 7.86
N PHE A 192 7.27 25.18 7.59
CA PHE A 192 7.02 23.99 8.39
C PHE A 192 8.16 22.95 8.30
N VAL A 193 8.69 22.71 7.12
CA VAL A 193 9.78 21.75 6.89
C VAL A 193 11.06 22.17 7.62
N LYS A 194 11.35 23.47 7.61
CA LYS A 194 12.51 24.02 8.31
C LYS A 194 12.34 24.00 9.83
N ARG A 195 11.11 24.18 10.33
CA ARG A 195 10.83 24.22 11.76
C ARG A 195 10.84 22.83 12.41
N TRP A 196 10.38 21.80 11.67
CA TRP A 196 10.22 20.43 12.16
C TRP A 196 10.78 19.39 11.20
N PRO A 197 12.09 19.39 10.88
CA PRO A 197 12.67 18.58 9.82
C PRO A 197 12.49 17.08 10.05
N HIS A 198 12.65 16.61 11.28
CA HIS A 198 12.50 15.18 11.60
C HIS A 198 11.04 14.72 11.55
N ALA A 199 10.10 15.51 12.10
CA ALA A 199 8.68 15.19 12.04
C ALA A 199 8.18 15.17 10.60
N THR A 200 8.60 16.14 9.79
CA THR A 200 8.29 16.19 8.36
C THR A 200 8.83 14.96 7.63
N ALA A 201 10.08 14.55 7.90
CA ALA A 201 10.66 13.36 7.31
C ALA A 201 9.86 12.09 7.65
N VAL A 202 9.49 11.93 8.94
CA VAL A 202 8.68 10.78 9.38
C VAL A 202 7.32 10.76 8.69
N VAL A 203 6.61 11.89 8.67
CA VAL A 203 5.29 11.97 8.03
C VAL A 203 5.39 11.64 6.54
N PHE A 204 6.30 12.30 5.80
CA PHE A 204 6.43 12.05 4.36
C PHE A 204 6.95 10.65 4.05
N GLY A 205 7.94 10.15 4.79
CA GLY A 205 8.54 8.85 4.55
C GLY A 205 7.58 7.70 4.82
N VAL A 206 6.91 7.70 5.99
CA VAL A 206 5.96 6.64 6.35
C VAL A 206 4.73 6.69 5.45
N THR A 207 4.16 7.88 5.20
CA THR A 207 2.98 8.01 4.32
C THR A 207 3.32 7.61 2.89
N ALA A 208 4.49 8.00 2.37
CA ALA A 208 4.96 7.57 1.06
C ALA A 208 5.10 6.05 0.98
N GLY A 209 5.62 5.41 2.04
CA GLY A 209 5.72 3.95 2.10
C GLY A 209 4.36 3.25 2.09
N ILE A 210 3.37 3.77 2.83
CA ILE A 210 2.00 3.25 2.81
C ILE A 210 1.42 3.34 1.40
N PHE A 211 1.54 4.50 0.73
CA PHE A 211 1.03 4.68 -0.63
C PHE A 211 1.83 3.89 -1.68
N GLU A 212 3.13 3.68 -1.45
CA GLU A 212 3.92 2.78 -2.29
C GLU A 212 3.37 1.35 -2.24
N ALA A 213 3.09 0.86 -1.05
CA ALA A 213 2.64 -0.50 -0.87
C ALA A 213 1.19 -0.74 -1.33
N THR A 214 0.30 0.25 -1.13
CA THR A 214 -1.13 0.12 -1.41
C THR A 214 -1.53 0.53 -2.83
N ALA A 215 -0.90 1.56 -3.36
CA ALA A 215 -1.23 2.16 -4.65
C ALA A 215 -0.04 2.21 -5.63
N ASN A 216 1.14 1.78 -5.21
CA ASN A 216 2.38 1.81 -5.99
C ASN A 216 2.84 3.23 -6.41
N VAL A 217 2.48 4.25 -5.61
CA VAL A 217 2.69 5.67 -5.92
C VAL A 217 3.26 6.44 -4.72
N ALA A 218 4.53 6.23 -4.39
CA ALA A 218 5.25 7.04 -3.39
C ALA A 218 5.90 8.31 -3.98
N GLY A 219 6.13 8.30 -5.29
CA GLY A 219 6.89 9.35 -5.99
C GLY A 219 6.48 10.78 -5.66
N PRO A 220 5.20 11.16 -5.79
CA PRO A 220 4.74 12.52 -5.53
C PRO A 220 5.12 13.04 -4.14
N LEU A 221 4.90 12.25 -3.10
CA LEU A 221 5.18 12.65 -1.71
C LEU A 221 6.68 12.84 -1.47
N LEU A 222 7.49 11.92 -1.96
CA LEU A 222 8.94 12.02 -1.83
C LEU A 222 9.51 13.17 -2.67
N ILE A 223 8.98 13.40 -3.87
CA ILE A 223 9.40 14.54 -4.71
C ILE A 223 9.12 15.85 -3.98
N ILE A 224 7.91 16.01 -3.42
CA ILE A 224 7.57 17.20 -2.62
C ILE A 224 8.57 17.36 -1.47
N TYR A 225 8.80 16.32 -0.69
CA TYR A 225 9.73 16.36 0.43
C TYR A 225 11.14 16.76 -0.01
N PHE A 226 11.68 16.15 -1.05
CA PHE A 226 13.02 16.43 -1.54
C PHE A 226 13.15 17.82 -2.18
N MET A 227 12.11 18.31 -2.86
CA MET A 227 12.07 19.69 -3.35
C MET A 227 12.08 20.70 -2.20
N LEU A 228 11.28 20.46 -1.14
CA LEU A 228 11.26 21.29 0.06
C LEU A 228 12.60 21.24 0.81
N ALA A 229 13.32 20.12 0.75
CA ALA A 229 14.67 19.97 1.29
C ALA A 229 15.77 20.63 0.44
N GLY A 230 15.42 21.18 -0.73
CA GLY A 230 16.34 21.91 -1.61
C GLY A 230 17.39 21.05 -2.29
N ILE A 231 17.03 19.82 -2.72
CA ILE A 231 17.96 18.90 -3.36
C ILE A 231 18.00 19.12 -4.87
N ALA A 232 19.20 18.99 -5.47
CA ALA A 232 19.36 19.00 -6.92
C ALA A 232 18.58 17.84 -7.58
N PRO A 233 17.97 18.04 -8.77
CA PRO A 233 17.14 17.03 -9.42
C PRO A 233 17.82 15.67 -9.63
N GLN A 234 19.10 15.66 -9.94
CA GLN A 234 19.85 14.41 -10.14
C GLN A 234 20.03 13.63 -8.85
N THR A 235 20.41 14.30 -7.75
CA THR A 235 20.52 13.72 -6.41
C THR A 235 19.14 13.24 -5.92
N MET A 236 18.06 13.98 -6.24
CA MET A 236 16.70 13.62 -5.93
C MET A 236 16.28 12.30 -6.62
N ILE A 237 16.55 12.15 -7.90
CA ILE A 237 16.24 10.92 -8.65
C ILE A 237 16.91 9.71 -8.00
N GLN A 238 18.17 9.85 -7.59
CA GLN A 238 18.92 8.78 -6.96
C GLN A 238 18.37 8.46 -5.56
N ALA A 239 18.08 9.48 -4.74
CA ALA A 239 17.47 9.32 -3.43
C ALA A 239 16.08 8.65 -3.51
N LEU A 240 15.26 9.00 -4.54
CA LEU A 240 13.99 8.35 -4.83
C LEU A 240 14.17 6.85 -5.09
N ASN A 241 15.07 6.49 -5.99
CA ASN A 241 15.30 5.08 -6.33
C ASN A 241 15.85 4.29 -5.13
N PHE A 242 16.68 4.92 -4.29
CA PHE A 242 17.16 4.29 -3.06
C PHE A 242 16.02 4.05 -2.07
N CYS A 243 15.12 5.01 -1.87
CA CYS A 243 13.91 4.85 -1.06
C CYS A 243 13.01 3.74 -1.63
N PHE A 244 12.75 3.76 -2.94
CA PHE A 244 11.91 2.73 -3.59
C PHE A 244 12.51 1.34 -3.49
N THR A 245 13.83 1.20 -3.62
CA THR A 245 14.51 -0.09 -3.43
C THR A 245 14.23 -0.65 -2.04
N ALA A 246 14.35 0.17 -1.01
CA ALA A 246 14.09 -0.23 0.37
C ALA A 246 12.59 -0.58 0.60
N GLY A 247 11.68 0.25 0.10
CA GLY A 247 10.24 0.01 0.20
C GLY A 247 9.79 -1.25 -0.53
N LYS A 248 10.29 -1.46 -1.76
CA LYS A 248 10.00 -2.68 -2.55
C LYS A 248 10.61 -3.93 -1.92
N GLY A 249 11.79 -3.82 -1.32
CA GLY A 249 12.38 -4.90 -0.53
C GLY A 249 11.51 -5.28 0.66
N ALA A 250 11.03 -4.30 1.42
CA ALA A 250 10.10 -4.52 2.54
C ALA A 250 8.77 -5.11 2.07
N GLN A 251 8.23 -4.62 0.96
CA GLN A 251 7.01 -5.15 0.35
C GLN A 251 7.18 -6.61 -0.08
N LEU A 252 8.28 -6.94 -0.76
CA LEU A 252 8.62 -8.31 -1.17
C LEU A 252 8.71 -9.24 0.04
N ALA A 253 9.46 -8.84 1.07
CA ALA A 253 9.60 -9.60 2.30
C ALA A 253 8.25 -9.82 3.01
N THR A 254 7.40 -8.78 3.08
CA THR A 254 6.10 -8.86 3.72
C THR A 254 5.15 -9.80 2.95
N TRP A 255 5.08 -9.70 1.63
CA TRP A 255 4.29 -10.61 0.80
C TRP A 255 4.77 -12.05 0.91
N SER A 256 6.09 -12.29 0.97
CA SER A 256 6.65 -13.63 1.15
C SER A 256 6.32 -14.20 2.53
N ALA A 257 6.46 -13.40 3.59
CA ALA A 257 6.27 -13.86 4.97
C ALA A 257 4.79 -13.97 5.37
N VAL A 258 3.97 -12.97 5.01
CA VAL A 258 2.57 -12.86 5.44
C VAL A 258 1.61 -13.32 4.34
N GLY A 259 1.88 -12.93 3.08
CA GLY A 259 1.06 -13.29 1.93
C GLY A 259 1.31 -14.70 1.40
N GLY A 260 2.35 -15.40 1.87
CA GLY A 260 2.65 -16.80 1.51
C GLY A 260 3.10 -16.98 0.06
N ILE A 261 3.60 -15.94 -0.60
CA ILE A 261 4.13 -16.03 -1.96
C ILE A 261 5.49 -16.72 -1.94
N THR A 262 5.64 -17.76 -2.73
CA THR A 262 6.84 -18.60 -2.80
C THR A 262 7.92 -18.02 -3.72
N ILE A 263 9.15 -18.50 -3.56
CA ILE A 263 10.28 -18.09 -4.44
C ILE A 263 9.97 -18.44 -5.91
N SER A 264 9.34 -19.58 -6.19
CA SER A 264 8.98 -19.97 -7.55
C SER A 264 7.96 -19.02 -8.18
N GLN A 265 7.01 -18.50 -7.41
CA GLN A 265 6.06 -17.50 -7.86
C GLN A 265 6.75 -16.15 -8.15
N TRP A 266 7.71 -15.73 -7.33
CA TRP A 266 8.53 -14.56 -7.64
C TRP A 266 9.39 -14.79 -8.89
N ALA A 267 9.94 -15.99 -9.06
CA ALA A 267 10.73 -16.35 -10.25
C ALA A 267 9.91 -16.24 -11.55
N SER A 268 8.60 -16.51 -11.53
CA SER A 268 7.73 -16.35 -12.70
C SER A 268 7.62 -14.90 -13.20
N THR A 269 7.99 -13.92 -12.38
CA THR A 269 8.00 -12.49 -12.75
C THR A 269 9.37 -12.03 -13.31
N LEU A 270 10.40 -12.88 -13.30
CA LEU A 270 11.75 -12.54 -13.81
C LEU A 270 11.77 -12.20 -15.31
N PRO A 271 10.99 -12.85 -16.20
CA PRO A 271 10.92 -12.42 -17.60
C PRO A 271 10.50 -10.96 -17.76
N TRP A 272 9.55 -10.50 -16.96
CA TRP A 272 9.12 -9.10 -16.93
C TRP A 272 10.21 -8.17 -16.42
N ALA A 273 11.00 -8.61 -15.42
CA ALA A 273 12.14 -7.85 -14.94
C ALA A 273 13.23 -7.71 -16.01
N ALA A 274 13.54 -8.78 -16.71
CA ALA A 274 14.50 -8.75 -17.82
C ALA A 274 14.05 -7.78 -18.93
N LEU A 275 12.78 -7.86 -19.33
CA LEU A 275 12.18 -6.98 -20.33
C LEU A 275 12.22 -5.50 -19.90
N ALA A 276 11.90 -5.23 -18.63
CA ALA A 276 11.97 -3.90 -18.05
C ALA A 276 13.39 -3.33 -18.05
N VAL A 277 14.41 -4.16 -17.74
CA VAL A 277 15.82 -3.75 -17.74
C VAL A 277 16.29 -3.38 -19.16
N VAL A 278 15.92 -4.16 -20.17
CA VAL A 278 16.25 -3.83 -21.57
C VAL A 278 15.73 -2.45 -21.94
N THR A 279 14.47 -2.18 -21.65
CA THR A 279 13.87 -0.88 -21.99
C THR A 279 14.34 0.26 -21.09
N LEU A 280 14.69 -0.01 -19.84
CA LEU A 280 15.39 0.94 -18.97
C LEU A 280 16.67 1.43 -19.65
N VAL A 281 17.51 0.50 -20.11
CA VAL A 281 18.80 0.83 -20.74
C VAL A 281 18.57 1.63 -22.03
N ILE A 282 17.61 1.25 -22.86
CA ILE A 282 17.23 1.99 -24.07
C ILE A 282 16.76 3.40 -23.70
N GLY A 283 15.87 3.53 -22.72
CA GLY A 283 15.38 4.82 -22.25
C GLY A 283 16.47 5.74 -21.72
N GLN A 284 17.44 5.18 -20.98
CA GLN A 284 18.61 5.93 -20.49
C GLN A 284 19.48 6.47 -21.64
N HIS A 285 19.66 5.72 -22.72
CA HIS A 285 20.40 6.19 -23.91
C HIS A 285 19.65 7.30 -24.64
N VAL A 286 18.33 7.26 -24.64
CA VAL A 286 17.48 8.29 -25.30
C VAL A 286 17.31 9.53 -24.42
N ARG A 287 17.53 9.43 -23.11
CA ARG A 287 17.33 10.52 -22.13
C ARG A 287 18.01 11.83 -22.54
N GLY A 288 19.18 11.79 -23.15
CA GLY A 288 19.89 12.99 -23.61
C GLY A 288 19.34 13.64 -24.89
N ARG A 289 18.40 12.95 -25.59
CA ARG A 289 17.89 13.36 -26.90
C ARG A 289 16.46 13.91 -26.85
N VAL A 290 15.74 13.66 -25.78
CA VAL A 290 14.34 14.11 -25.59
C VAL A 290 14.32 15.31 -24.67
N SER A 291 13.65 16.38 -25.10
CA SER A 291 13.44 17.54 -24.24
C SER A 291 12.64 17.12 -22.98
N PRO A 292 13.17 17.35 -21.78
CA PRO A 292 12.47 16.99 -20.55
C PRO A 292 11.06 17.58 -20.45
N THR A 293 10.86 18.78 -20.97
CA THR A 293 9.58 19.51 -20.95
C THR A 293 8.52 18.83 -21.82
N THR A 294 8.88 18.42 -23.02
CA THR A 294 7.97 17.70 -23.94
C THR A 294 7.56 16.35 -23.34
N TYR A 295 8.53 15.62 -22.79
CA TYR A 295 8.27 14.33 -22.19
C TYR A 295 7.36 14.42 -20.96
N VAL A 296 7.62 15.35 -20.05
CA VAL A 296 6.78 15.61 -18.87
C VAL A 296 5.36 15.99 -19.28
N SER A 297 5.20 16.80 -20.35
CA SER A 297 3.87 17.16 -20.88
C SER A 297 3.10 15.93 -21.38
N TRP A 298 3.75 15.03 -22.12
CA TRP A 298 3.12 13.79 -22.60
C TRP A 298 2.76 12.84 -21.45
N LEU A 299 3.67 12.66 -20.50
CA LEU A 299 3.40 11.86 -19.32
C LEU A 299 2.20 12.41 -18.53
N ARG A 300 2.12 13.73 -18.36
CA ARG A 300 1.00 14.39 -17.68
C ARG A 300 -0.33 14.10 -18.36
N LYS A 301 -0.41 14.22 -19.69
CA LYS A 301 -1.63 13.88 -20.45
C LYS A 301 -2.03 12.41 -20.29
N PHE A 302 -1.05 11.53 -20.37
CA PHE A 302 -1.26 10.09 -20.18
C PHE A 302 -1.80 9.78 -18.78
N LEU A 303 -1.20 10.35 -17.73
CA LEU A 303 -1.63 10.13 -16.35
C LEU A 303 -3.03 10.69 -16.09
N TRP A 304 -3.42 11.81 -16.72
CA TRP A 304 -4.80 12.31 -16.66
C TRP A 304 -5.79 11.30 -17.26
N ALA A 305 -5.49 10.76 -18.44
CA ALA A 305 -6.32 9.74 -19.06
C ALA A 305 -6.46 8.50 -18.15
N MET A 306 -5.35 8.04 -17.54
CA MET A 306 -5.36 6.90 -16.62
C MET A 306 -6.15 7.18 -15.33
N ALA A 307 -6.03 8.37 -14.75
CA ALA A 307 -6.81 8.74 -13.57
C ALA A 307 -8.33 8.70 -13.85
N ILE A 308 -8.75 9.21 -15.01
CA ILE A 308 -10.17 9.18 -15.44
C ILE A 308 -10.64 7.73 -15.64
N LEU A 309 -9.83 6.88 -16.29
CA LEU A 309 -10.17 5.47 -16.50
C LEU A 309 -10.29 4.70 -15.18
N LEU A 310 -9.38 4.92 -14.22
CA LEU A 310 -9.44 4.27 -12.91
C LEU A 310 -10.65 4.71 -12.08
N ILE A 311 -11.03 5.99 -12.16
CA ILE A 311 -12.27 6.47 -11.53
C ILE A 311 -13.49 5.81 -12.18
N GLY A 312 -13.52 5.72 -13.51
CA GLY A 312 -14.57 5.02 -14.25
C GLY A 312 -14.67 3.54 -13.85
N GLN A 313 -13.54 2.85 -13.76
CA GLN A 313 -13.49 1.45 -13.31
C GLN A 313 -14.00 1.28 -11.88
N PHE A 314 -13.61 2.15 -10.96
CA PHE A 314 -14.10 2.13 -9.60
C PHE A 314 -15.61 2.38 -9.53
N ALA A 315 -16.11 3.40 -10.24
CA ALA A 315 -17.53 3.72 -10.30
C ALA A 315 -18.35 2.54 -10.86
N TRP A 316 -17.87 1.92 -11.92
CA TRP A 316 -18.47 0.70 -12.51
C TRP A 316 -18.53 -0.44 -11.49
N ALA A 317 -17.44 -0.70 -10.78
CA ALA A 317 -17.37 -1.75 -9.77
C ALA A 317 -18.31 -1.51 -8.58
N VAL A 318 -18.57 -0.25 -8.22
CA VAL A 318 -19.52 0.12 -7.15
C VAL A 318 -20.97 -0.04 -7.61
N VAL A 319 -21.29 0.36 -8.84
CA VAL A 319 -22.66 0.29 -9.39
C VAL A 319 -23.12 -1.15 -9.65
N ASN A 320 -22.20 -2.06 -9.97
CA ASN A 320 -22.51 -3.46 -10.32
C ASN A 320 -22.28 -4.45 -9.15
N ARG A 321 -22.08 -3.96 -7.92
CA ARG A 321 -22.14 -4.75 -6.68
C ARG A 321 -23.54 -4.78 -6.11
#